data_ecb8cf072dd32871897d47121c9196d9
#
_entry.id   ecb8cf072dd32871897d47121c9196d9
#
_cell.length_a   1.000
_cell.length_b   1.000
_cell.length_c   1.000
_cell.angle_alpha   90.00
_cell.angle_beta   90.00
_cell.angle_gamma   90.00
#
_symmetry.space_group_name_H-M   'P 1'
#
loop_
_entity.id
_entity.type
_entity.pdbx_description
1 polymer ?
#
loop_
_entity_poly.entity_id
_entity_poly.type
_entity_poly.pdbx_seq_one_letter_code
_entity_poly.pdbx_strand_id
1 'polypeptide(L)'
;MNARGASAFVLAKVFRGQSLSSALPPYAADINKSEKARLMDLCYGSLRWFPQIECYLQALLKKPLRPKDLEIKALLISGIYQLLNSETPAYAVVHDSVSAAESLGRPWARSLVNACLLYT
;
A
#
# COMPACT_ATOMS: atom_id res chain seq x y z
N MET A 1 5.41 -8.25 11.45
CA MET A 1 4.96 -7.54 10.23
C MET A 1 4.94 -6.05 10.51
N ASN A 2 5.45 -5.24 9.60
CA ASN A 2 5.43 -3.79 9.78
C ASN A 2 4.12 -3.19 9.23
N ALA A 3 3.94 -1.89 9.48
CA ALA A 3 2.71 -1.19 9.08
C ALA A 3 2.47 -1.24 7.58
N ARG A 4 3.53 -1.14 6.77
CA ARG A 4 3.38 -1.17 5.31
C ARG A 4 2.86 -2.51 4.81
N GLY A 5 3.46 -3.61 5.30
CA GLY A 5 2.99 -4.94 4.95
C GLY A 5 1.57 -5.20 5.43
N ALA A 6 1.27 -4.79 6.67
CA ALA A 6 -0.07 -4.94 7.22
C ALA A 6 -1.10 -4.16 6.42
N SER A 7 -0.78 -2.90 6.04
CA SER A 7 -1.69 -2.08 5.26
C SER A 7 -2.00 -2.70 3.89
N ALA A 8 -1.02 -3.36 3.28
CA ALA A 8 -1.23 -4.02 2.00
C ALA A 8 -2.28 -5.12 2.11
N PHE A 9 -2.21 -5.94 3.17
CA PHE A 9 -3.22 -6.98 3.39
C PHE A 9 -4.59 -6.41 3.72
N VAL A 10 -4.64 -5.39 4.59
CA VAL A 10 -5.91 -4.76 4.97
C VAL A 10 -6.58 -4.13 3.75
N LEU A 11 -5.84 -3.33 2.99
CA LEU A 11 -6.38 -2.66 1.81
C LEU A 11 -6.82 -3.65 0.73
N ALA A 12 -6.06 -4.74 0.54
CA ALA A 12 -6.46 -5.77 -0.41
C ALA A 12 -7.80 -6.39 -0.03
N LYS A 13 -8.04 -6.63 1.26
CA LYS A 13 -9.33 -7.13 1.74
C LYS A 13 -10.46 -6.13 1.48
N VAL A 14 -10.19 -4.84 1.68
CA VAL A 14 -11.18 -3.80 1.39
C VAL A 14 -11.49 -3.76 -0.11
N PHE A 15 -10.47 -3.88 -0.96
CA PHE A 15 -10.68 -3.91 -2.42
C PHE A 15 -11.48 -5.15 -2.86
N ARG A 16 -11.44 -6.23 -2.06
CA ARG A 16 -12.25 -7.43 -2.31
C ARG A 16 -13.66 -7.34 -1.73
N GLY A 17 -14.01 -6.20 -1.13
CA GLY A 17 -15.37 -5.96 -0.63
C GLY A 17 -15.55 -5.97 0.87
N GLN A 18 -14.50 -6.26 1.65
CA GLN A 18 -14.59 -6.25 3.11
C GLN A 18 -14.53 -4.81 3.62
N SER A 19 -15.26 -4.50 4.71
CA SER A 19 -15.20 -3.16 5.30
C SER A 19 -13.86 -2.96 6.03
N LEU A 20 -13.41 -1.72 6.11
CA LEU A 20 -12.18 -1.39 6.84
C LEU A 20 -12.34 -1.73 8.33
N SER A 21 -13.50 -1.45 8.91
CA SER A 21 -13.76 -1.76 10.31
C SER A 21 -13.67 -3.25 10.61
N SER A 22 -13.89 -4.11 9.62
CA SER A 22 -13.76 -5.55 9.75
C SER A 22 -12.33 -6.03 9.43
N ALA A 23 -11.70 -5.45 8.42
CA ALA A 23 -10.39 -5.91 7.95
C ALA A 23 -9.23 -5.45 8.84
N LEU A 24 -9.32 -4.26 9.42
CA LEU A 24 -8.20 -3.64 10.13
C LEU A 24 -7.87 -4.26 11.51
N PRO A 25 -8.84 -4.55 12.39
CA PRO A 25 -8.52 -4.93 13.77
C PRO A 25 -7.55 -6.12 13.93
N PRO A 26 -7.67 -7.22 13.17
CA PRO A 26 -6.73 -8.34 13.33
C PRO A 26 -5.28 -7.94 13.10
N TYR A 27 -5.03 -7.07 12.13
CA TYR A 27 -3.67 -6.60 11.83
C TYR A 27 -3.19 -5.56 12.83
N ALA A 28 -4.08 -4.69 13.29
CA ALA A 28 -3.75 -3.68 14.29
C ALA A 28 -3.36 -4.32 15.62
N ALA A 29 -3.98 -5.45 15.98
CA ALA A 29 -3.66 -6.18 17.20
C ALA A 29 -2.30 -6.86 17.14
N ASP A 30 -1.81 -7.17 15.95
CA ASP A 30 -0.64 -8.01 15.73
C ASP A 30 0.65 -7.23 15.52
N ILE A 31 0.59 -5.90 15.43
CA ILE A 31 1.77 -5.08 15.20
C ILE A 31 2.17 -4.29 16.44
N ASN A 32 3.41 -3.80 16.46
CA ASN A 32 3.91 -2.99 17.54
C ASN A 32 3.10 -1.70 17.68
N LYS A 33 2.99 -1.22 18.90
CA LYS A 33 2.27 0.01 19.20
C LYS A 33 2.81 1.21 18.39
N SER A 34 4.13 1.27 18.21
CA SER A 34 4.77 2.33 17.44
C SER A 34 4.37 2.32 15.96
N GLU A 35 3.99 1.16 15.42
CA GLU A 35 3.60 1.02 14.02
C GLU A 35 2.09 1.18 13.81
N LYS A 36 1.31 1.15 14.91
CA LYS A 36 -0.15 1.18 14.80
C LYS A 36 -0.65 2.50 14.20
N ALA A 37 -0.07 3.63 14.62
CA ALA A 37 -0.47 4.93 14.08
C ALA A 37 -0.20 5.01 12.58
N ARG A 38 0.92 4.46 12.12
CA ARG A 38 1.27 4.42 10.70
C ARG A 38 0.32 3.53 9.93
N LEU A 39 -0.05 2.37 10.48
CA LEU A 39 -1.02 1.47 9.85
C LEU A 39 -2.36 2.18 9.64
N MET A 40 -2.84 2.88 10.66
CA MET A 40 -4.09 3.63 10.57
C MET A 40 -4.01 4.71 9.51
N ASP A 41 -2.92 5.48 9.49
CA ASP A 41 -2.72 6.55 8.51
C ASP A 41 -2.68 5.99 7.08
N LEU A 42 -1.94 4.92 6.85
CA LEU A 42 -1.85 4.31 5.52
C LEU A 42 -3.20 3.81 5.04
N CYS A 43 -3.98 3.17 5.90
CA CYS A 43 -5.28 2.63 5.53
C CYS A 43 -6.31 3.74 5.32
N TYR A 44 -6.47 4.63 6.28
CA TYR A 44 -7.48 5.70 6.18
C TYR A 44 -7.12 6.71 5.09
N GLY A 45 -5.86 7.10 5.01
CA GLY A 45 -5.41 8.05 3.99
C GLY A 45 -5.54 7.52 2.59
N SER A 46 -5.14 6.25 2.38
CA SER A 46 -5.25 5.61 1.08
C SER A 46 -6.70 5.51 0.61
N LEU A 47 -7.62 5.18 1.51
CA LEU A 47 -9.03 5.05 1.16
C LEU A 47 -9.69 6.41 0.97
N ARG A 48 -9.30 7.41 1.75
CA ARG A 48 -9.83 8.77 1.61
C ARG A 48 -9.52 9.35 0.23
N TRP A 49 -8.31 9.13 -0.26
CA TRP A 49 -7.85 9.67 -1.54
C TRP A 49 -7.85 8.63 -2.65
N PHE A 50 -8.51 7.50 -2.42
CA PHE A 50 -8.48 6.37 -3.35
C PHE A 50 -8.88 6.73 -4.78
N PRO A 51 -9.98 7.46 -5.04
CA PRO A 51 -10.36 7.75 -6.42
C PRO A 51 -9.26 8.49 -7.19
N GLN A 52 -8.64 9.48 -6.56
CA GLN A 52 -7.59 10.28 -7.18
C GLN A 52 -6.33 9.44 -7.38
N ILE A 53 -5.95 8.67 -6.35
CA ILE A 53 -4.74 7.84 -6.41
C ILE A 53 -4.91 6.72 -7.43
N GLU A 54 -6.06 6.07 -7.48
CA GLU A 54 -6.31 5.02 -8.45
C GLU A 54 -6.26 5.55 -9.88
N CYS A 55 -6.85 6.71 -10.13
CA CYS A 55 -6.79 7.34 -11.44
C CYS A 55 -5.35 7.59 -11.87
N TYR A 56 -4.52 8.08 -10.94
CA TYR A 56 -3.12 8.33 -11.19
C TYR A 56 -2.37 7.02 -11.46
N LEU A 57 -2.64 5.99 -10.65
CA LEU A 57 -1.99 4.69 -10.80
C LEU A 57 -2.33 4.05 -12.14
N GLN A 58 -3.59 4.13 -12.58
CA GLN A 58 -4.00 3.57 -13.87
C GLN A 58 -3.23 4.20 -15.02
N ALA A 59 -2.90 5.48 -14.92
CA ALA A 59 -2.10 6.16 -15.94
C ALA A 59 -0.64 5.65 -15.96
N LEU A 60 -0.13 5.17 -14.82
CA LEU A 60 1.24 4.66 -14.72
C LEU A 60 1.36 3.20 -15.15
N LEU A 61 0.31 2.40 -14.96
CA LEU A 61 0.36 0.97 -15.26
C LEU A 61 0.11 0.73 -16.74
N LYS A 62 1.00 -0.02 -17.37
CA LYS A 62 0.83 -0.42 -18.78
C LYS A 62 -0.25 -1.48 -18.91
N LYS A 63 -0.39 -2.33 -17.89
CA LYS A 63 -1.39 -3.40 -17.82
C LYS A 63 -2.04 -3.40 -16.45
N PRO A 64 -3.35 -3.69 -16.35
CA PRO A 64 -3.99 -3.83 -15.05
C PRO A 64 -3.35 -4.95 -14.25
N LEU A 65 -3.30 -4.78 -12.92
CA LEU A 65 -2.86 -5.84 -12.03
C LEU A 65 -3.94 -6.91 -11.93
N ARG A 66 -3.52 -8.17 -11.84
CA ARG A 66 -4.44 -9.28 -11.72
C ARG A 66 -5.14 -9.26 -10.36
N PRO A 67 -6.38 -9.78 -10.26
CA PRO A 67 -7.08 -9.82 -8.98
C PRO A 67 -6.31 -10.54 -7.86
N LYS A 68 -5.46 -11.51 -8.19
CA LYS A 68 -4.65 -12.21 -7.19
C LYS A 68 -3.50 -11.36 -6.66
N ASP A 69 -3.20 -10.24 -7.29
CA ASP A 69 -2.10 -9.36 -6.92
C ASP A 69 -2.60 -8.04 -6.31
N LEU A 70 -3.77 -8.06 -5.66
CA LEU A 70 -4.32 -6.86 -5.02
C LEU A 70 -3.45 -6.32 -3.90
N GLU A 71 -2.63 -7.16 -3.25
CA GLU A 71 -1.67 -6.69 -2.26
C GLU A 71 -0.64 -5.76 -2.89
N ILE A 72 -0.23 -6.03 -4.13
CA ILE A 72 0.69 -5.15 -4.85
C ILE A 72 -0.01 -3.83 -5.22
N LYS A 73 -1.26 -3.89 -5.65
CA LYS A 73 -2.05 -2.68 -5.89
C LYS A 73 -2.13 -1.86 -4.61
N ALA A 74 -2.36 -2.49 -3.49
CA ALA A 74 -2.43 -1.83 -2.19
C ALA A 74 -1.10 -1.15 -1.83
N LEU A 75 0.04 -1.80 -2.09
CA LEU A 75 1.36 -1.20 -1.87
C LEU A 75 1.54 0.06 -2.72
N LEU A 76 1.14 0.00 -3.98
CA LEU A 76 1.24 1.14 -4.88
C LEU A 76 0.34 2.29 -4.42
N ILE A 77 -0.90 1.98 -4.05
CA ILE A 77 -1.86 2.99 -3.56
C ILE A 77 -1.32 3.67 -2.30
N SER A 78 -0.88 2.90 -1.30
CA SER A 78 -0.39 3.46 -0.05
C SER A 78 0.94 4.20 -0.22
N GLY A 79 1.79 3.73 -1.12
CA GLY A 79 3.03 4.40 -1.45
C GLY A 79 2.79 5.76 -2.11
N ILE A 80 1.88 5.80 -3.08
CA ILE A 80 1.51 7.07 -3.74
C ILE A 80 0.88 8.02 -2.73
N TYR A 81 0.00 7.51 -1.87
CA TYR A 81 -0.58 8.32 -0.80
C TYR A 81 0.50 8.99 0.05
N GLN A 82 1.49 8.22 0.50
CA GLN A 82 2.58 8.78 1.31
C GLN A 82 3.41 9.81 0.55
N LEU A 83 3.72 9.54 -0.72
CA LEU A 83 4.52 10.47 -1.52
C LEU A 83 3.83 11.81 -1.71
N LEU A 84 2.50 11.81 -1.79
CA LEU A 84 1.72 13.03 -2.03
C LEU A 84 1.29 13.73 -0.74
N ASN A 85 1.14 13.01 0.37
CA ASN A 85 0.48 13.55 1.56
C ASN A 85 1.24 13.36 2.87
N SER A 86 2.48 12.90 2.82
CA SER A 86 3.27 12.63 4.02
C SER A 86 4.60 13.38 3.97
N GLU A 87 5.18 13.62 5.14
CA GLU A 87 6.51 14.20 5.28
C GLU A 87 7.61 13.15 5.18
N THR A 88 7.25 11.88 5.07
CA THR A 88 8.24 10.80 4.91
C THR A 88 9.05 11.04 3.63
N PRO A 89 10.38 10.99 3.71
CA PRO A 89 11.21 11.20 2.53
C PRO A 89 10.88 10.20 1.41
N ALA A 90 10.85 10.70 0.18
CA ALA A 90 10.47 9.87 -0.97
C ALA A 90 11.31 8.60 -1.09
N TYR A 91 12.62 8.70 -0.87
CA TYR A 91 13.49 7.52 -0.98
C TYR A 91 13.12 6.44 0.02
N ALA A 92 12.68 6.84 1.22
CA ALA A 92 12.27 5.88 2.24
C ALA A 92 10.95 5.19 1.86
N VAL A 93 10.00 5.94 1.31
CA VAL A 93 8.73 5.37 0.85
C VAL A 93 8.98 4.34 -0.25
N VAL A 94 9.81 4.68 -1.22
CA VAL A 94 10.14 3.78 -2.34
C VAL A 94 10.85 2.53 -1.83
N HIS A 95 11.89 2.70 -1.02
CA HIS A 95 12.66 1.59 -0.48
C HIS A 95 11.79 0.63 0.33
N ASP A 96 10.99 1.17 1.24
CA ASP A 96 10.15 0.34 2.12
C ASP A 96 9.05 -0.37 1.33
N SER A 97 8.51 0.28 0.31
CA SER A 97 7.47 -0.33 -0.54
C SER A 97 8.04 -1.48 -1.37
N VAL A 98 9.24 -1.30 -1.93
CA VAL A 98 9.92 -2.36 -2.68
C VAL A 98 10.23 -3.55 -1.76
N SER A 99 10.74 -3.28 -0.56
CA SER A 99 11.02 -4.33 0.43
C SER A 99 9.75 -5.08 0.83
N ALA A 100 8.64 -4.36 0.96
CA ALA A 100 7.36 -4.98 1.32
C ALA A 100 6.87 -5.93 0.21
N ALA A 101 7.08 -5.59 -1.05
CA ALA A 101 6.71 -6.49 -2.16
C ALA A 101 7.40 -7.83 -2.03
N GLU A 102 8.68 -7.83 -1.67
CA GLU A 102 9.43 -9.06 -1.43
C GLU A 102 8.88 -9.82 -0.22
N SER A 103 8.63 -9.12 0.89
CA SER A 103 8.08 -9.71 2.11
C SER A 103 6.70 -10.31 1.91
N LEU A 104 5.92 -9.79 0.98
CA LEU A 104 4.60 -10.31 0.64
C LEU A 104 4.66 -11.53 -0.29
N GLY A 105 5.85 -12.02 -0.60
CA GLY A 105 6.01 -13.15 -1.49
C GLY A 105 5.84 -12.81 -2.96
N ARG A 106 6.06 -11.57 -3.33
CA ARG A 106 5.94 -11.09 -4.70
C ARG A 106 7.25 -10.42 -5.16
N PRO A 107 8.41 -11.13 -5.13
CA PRO A 107 9.67 -10.50 -5.51
C PRO A 107 9.68 -9.97 -6.94
N TRP A 108 8.87 -10.56 -7.84
CA TRP A 108 8.73 -10.08 -9.22
C TRP A 108 8.21 -8.64 -9.28
N ALA A 109 7.47 -8.21 -8.25
CA ALA A 109 6.84 -6.89 -8.26
C ALA A 109 7.79 -5.77 -7.82
N ARG A 110 9.00 -6.08 -7.36
CA ARG A 110 9.96 -5.07 -6.91
C ARG A 110 10.23 -4.01 -7.98
N SER A 111 10.50 -4.45 -9.21
CA SER A 111 10.77 -3.53 -10.31
C SER A 111 9.55 -2.67 -10.64
N LEU A 112 8.36 -3.26 -10.62
CA LEU A 112 7.13 -2.53 -10.89
C LEU A 112 6.87 -1.47 -9.82
N VAL A 113 6.99 -1.83 -8.55
CA VAL A 113 6.78 -0.91 -7.43
C VAL A 113 7.79 0.23 -7.51
N ASN A 114 9.06 -0.10 -7.71
CA ASN A 114 10.11 0.90 -7.83
C ASN A 114 9.82 1.87 -8.98
N ALA A 115 9.49 1.36 -10.15
CA ALA A 115 9.24 2.19 -11.33
C ALA A 115 8.02 3.10 -11.11
N CYS A 116 6.91 2.55 -10.62
CA CYS A 116 5.69 3.34 -10.40
C CYS A 116 5.91 4.46 -9.39
N LEU A 117 6.57 4.17 -8.26
CA LEU A 117 6.76 5.16 -7.23
C LEU A 117 7.80 6.21 -7.60
N LEU A 118 8.81 5.86 -8.40
CA LEU A 118 9.80 6.83 -8.86
C LEU A 118 9.21 7.86 -9.83
N TYR A 119 8.15 7.51 -10.55
CA TYR A 119 7.47 8.45 -11.45
C TYR A 119 6.40 9.28 -10.75
N THR A 120 6.22 9.07 -9.48
CA THR A 120 5.30 9.88 -8.67
C THR A 120 6.01 11.11 -8.06
#